data_efda74e3f899b2b96720ee167519c262
#
_entry.id   efda74e3f899b2b96720ee167519c262
#
_cell.length_a   1.000
_cell.length_b   1.000
_cell.length_c   1.000
_cell.angle_alpha   90.00
_cell.angle_beta   90.00
_cell.angle_gamma   90.00
#
_symmetry.space_group_name_H-M   'P 1'
#
loop_
_entity.id
_entity.type
_entity.pdbx_description
1 polymer ?
#
loop_
_entity_poly.entity_id
_entity_poly.type
_entity_poly.pdbx_seq_one_letter_code
_entity_poly.pdbx_strand_id
1 'polypeptide(L)'
;MQRPRPALPRYVLIGIAALAAIAAAGWLAYVLALDAAFARMEREANDRLALIASTFDATVARYRYLPAVLSLADPIRELYRDPHDASASAAANRYLKSLNQGARSAELYVLDSTGLALAASNFDLDSSFVGHNYGFRAYFMDAMRTGEGHYYAVGATTGQPGYFLSHRIMEGGKTLGVAVVKIDLSALEADWASAGDLVAMEDENGVIFLASREDWKYRPLLPIPAQRLAELNAAQQFGQAIDPAPVFVPKGDRERVQIGRARGRGNVELGDYALQVRPHDQGWRLLLFSDVADARRNASTVAIASVFALIASLLVVLVAYQRRQVVRAKLDAHDVLERRVAERTEELRRTMESLVQSAKLASLGQALAGVAHEINQPLAALITYVASSRVLLRRNEVDRAAANLDLMSSIAERMMALIDHLRMFARKETGTRSAVALAPVIDNAIRLLQYRIDNEHIEVVRSAPAEPLHGLANPIRLEQVVVNLLSNAIDAMRDRERRVLGVTLGRHDDSAVIEVSDTGAGIPPEHIKSLFDPFFTTKEIGEGLGLGLSISYGIVREFGGDILVDSTPGRGSTFKVVIPVMDVALASPHQELHA
;
A
#
# COMPACT_ATOMS: atom_id res chain seq x y z
N MET A 1 4.87 53.23 27.33
CA MET A 1 3.96 52.26 26.67
C MET A 1 4.79 51.33 25.80
N GLN A 2 5.16 50.14 26.32
CA GLN A 2 5.83 49.09 25.54
C GLN A 2 4.77 48.35 24.76
N ARG A 3 4.84 48.37 23.42
CA ARG A 3 3.99 47.56 22.55
C ARG A 3 4.32 46.09 22.79
N PRO A 4 3.33 45.20 23.05
CA PRO A 4 3.59 43.76 23.16
C PRO A 4 4.17 43.27 21.83
N ARG A 5 5.30 42.54 21.90
CA ARG A 5 5.89 41.87 20.74
C ARG A 5 4.86 40.83 20.22
N PRO A 6 4.57 40.80 18.92
CA PRO A 6 3.63 39.83 18.40
C PRO A 6 4.17 38.42 18.68
N ALA A 7 3.42 37.62 19.42
CA ALA A 7 3.73 36.19 19.60
C ALA A 7 3.73 35.51 18.22
N LEU A 8 4.84 34.87 17.87
CA LEU A 8 4.89 34.07 16.64
C LEU A 8 3.73 33.07 16.61
N PRO A 9 2.99 32.97 15.50
CA PRO A 9 1.90 32.03 15.39
C PRO A 9 2.40 30.61 15.62
N ARG A 10 1.66 29.79 16.36
CA ARG A 10 2.03 28.41 16.74
C ARG A 10 2.55 27.55 15.56
N TYR A 11 2.02 27.76 14.36
CA TYR A 11 2.45 27.04 13.15
C TYR A 11 3.89 27.36 12.73
N VAL A 12 4.36 28.59 12.94
CA VAL A 12 5.74 29.00 12.65
C VAL A 12 6.71 28.32 13.62
N LEU A 13 6.33 28.22 14.91
CA LEU A 13 7.16 27.53 15.91
C LEU A 13 7.25 26.02 15.62
N ILE A 14 6.15 25.38 15.21
CA ILE A 14 6.14 23.98 14.80
C ILE A 14 7.00 23.76 13.55
N GLY A 15 6.91 24.66 12.57
CA GLY A 15 7.74 24.61 11.36
C GLY A 15 9.24 24.73 11.66
N ILE A 16 9.63 25.66 12.54
CA ILE A 16 11.02 25.84 12.98
C ILE A 16 11.51 24.59 13.73
N ALA A 17 10.71 24.05 14.63
CA ALA A 17 11.05 22.83 15.37
C ALA A 17 11.23 21.61 14.45
N ALA A 18 10.36 21.45 13.45
CA ALA A 18 10.49 20.38 12.44
C ALA A 18 11.76 20.54 11.61
N LEU A 19 12.09 21.76 11.18
CA LEU A 19 13.29 22.05 10.40
C LEU A 19 14.56 21.79 11.22
N ALA A 20 14.57 22.17 12.49
CA ALA A 20 15.66 21.90 13.42
C ALA A 20 15.84 20.38 13.66
N ALA A 21 14.75 19.63 13.79
CA ALA A 21 14.79 18.18 13.95
C ALA A 21 15.35 17.48 12.69
N ILE A 22 14.94 17.92 11.49
CA ILE A 22 15.48 17.41 10.23
C ILE A 22 16.97 17.69 10.09
N ALA A 23 17.40 18.92 10.42
CA ALA A 23 18.81 19.31 10.40
C ALA A 23 19.63 18.48 11.40
N ALA A 24 19.14 18.29 12.61
CA ALA A 24 19.78 17.45 13.64
C ALA A 24 19.89 15.98 13.21
N ALA A 25 18.84 15.43 12.62
CA ALA A 25 18.86 14.07 12.09
C ALA A 25 19.87 13.91 10.93
N GLY A 26 19.93 14.86 10.02
CA GLY A 26 20.92 14.90 8.93
C GLY A 26 22.35 15.00 9.45
N TRP A 27 22.60 15.86 10.44
CA TRP A 27 23.91 15.98 11.09
C TRP A 27 24.30 14.68 11.81
N LEU A 28 23.39 14.06 12.55
CA LEU A 28 23.63 12.77 13.21
C LEU A 28 23.95 11.66 12.20
N ALA A 29 23.17 11.59 11.12
CA ALA A 29 23.41 10.64 10.03
C ALA A 29 24.79 10.86 9.39
N TYR A 30 25.21 12.13 9.20
CA TYR A 30 26.54 12.45 8.71
C TYR A 30 27.64 11.96 9.64
N VAL A 31 27.54 12.24 10.94
CA VAL A 31 28.56 11.84 11.94
C VAL A 31 28.67 10.31 11.99
N LEU A 32 27.55 9.61 12.07
CA LEU A 32 27.54 8.15 12.13
C LEU A 32 28.09 7.51 10.84
N ALA A 33 27.70 8.05 9.68
CA ALA A 33 28.18 7.58 8.39
C ALA A 33 29.69 7.85 8.22
N LEU A 34 30.18 9.00 8.72
CA LEU A 34 31.58 9.35 8.70
C LEU A 34 32.41 8.40 9.58
N ASP A 35 31.95 8.12 10.79
CA ASP A 35 32.59 7.14 11.68
C ASP A 35 32.65 5.74 11.07
N ALA A 36 31.54 5.30 10.49
CA ALA A 36 31.49 4.01 9.81
C ALA A 36 32.42 3.96 8.58
N ALA A 37 32.54 5.06 7.83
CA ALA A 37 33.43 5.15 6.68
C ALA A 37 34.91 5.10 7.10
N PHE A 38 35.29 5.80 8.16
CA PHE A 38 36.67 5.72 8.70
C PHE A 38 36.98 4.32 9.27
N ALA A 39 36.07 3.71 9.99
CA ALA A 39 36.28 2.35 10.50
C ALA A 39 36.40 1.30 9.41
N ARG A 40 35.72 1.49 8.26
CA ARG A 40 35.88 0.65 7.09
C ARG A 40 37.24 0.89 6.44
N MET A 41 37.58 2.14 6.20
CA MET A 41 38.84 2.54 5.61
C MET A 41 40.04 2.01 6.42
N GLU A 42 39.99 2.07 7.75
CA GLU A 42 41.03 1.52 8.63
C GLU A 42 41.19 0.01 8.45
N ARG A 43 40.09 -0.74 8.38
CA ARG A 43 40.14 -2.20 8.14
C ARG A 43 40.72 -2.53 6.78
N GLU A 44 40.21 -1.90 5.73
CA GLU A 44 40.71 -2.10 4.36
C GLU A 44 42.20 -1.73 4.23
N ALA A 45 42.62 -0.64 4.87
CA ALA A 45 44.01 -0.22 4.89
C ALA A 45 44.91 -1.20 5.65
N ASN A 46 44.47 -1.74 6.79
CA ASN A 46 45.21 -2.76 7.54
C ASN A 46 45.36 -4.06 6.73
N ASP A 47 44.31 -4.51 6.05
CA ASP A 47 44.35 -5.69 5.18
C ASP A 47 45.30 -5.48 4.01
N ARG A 48 45.27 -4.30 3.36
CA ARG A 48 46.18 -3.93 2.30
C ARG A 48 47.64 -3.85 2.78
N LEU A 49 47.88 -3.20 3.94
CA LEU A 49 49.22 -3.17 4.54
C LEU A 49 49.75 -4.55 4.86
N ALA A 50 48.89 -5.49 5.31
CA ALA A 50 49.30 -6.86 5.53
C ALA A 50 49.72 -7.57 4.21
N LEU A 51 48.96 -7.37 3.15
CA LEU A 51 49.26 -7.91 1.84
C LEU A 51 50.57 -7.32 1.28
N ILE A 52 50.73 -6.00 1.34
CA ILE A 52 51.93 -5.31 0.86
C ILE A 52 53.17 -5.77 1.64
N ALA A 53 53.07 -5.90 2.98
CA ALA A 53 54.14 -6.41 3.80
C ALA A 53 54.51 -7.85 3.38
N SER A 54 53.53 -8.74 3.23
CA SER A 54 53.80 -10.12 2.79
C SER A 54 54.44 -10.22 1.40
N THR A 55 54.06 -9.33 0.48
CA THR A 55 54.63 -9.26 -0.86
C THR A 55 56.10 -8.79 -0.82
N PHE A 56 56.38 -7.76 -0.01
CA PHE A 56 57.76 -7.32 0.26
C PHE A 56 58.59 -8.44 0.83
N ASP A 57 58.09 -9.08 1.91
CA ASP A 57 58.77 -10.20 2.56
C ASP A 57 59.06 -11.35 1.58
N ALA A 58 58.08 -11.73 0.79
CA ALA A 58 58.23 -12.77 -0.24
C ALA A 58 59.30 -12.40 -1.30
N THR A 59 59.32 -11.12 -1.69
CA THR A 59 60.32 -10.59 -2.65
C THR A 59 61.73 -10.70 -2.05
N VAL A 60 61.91 -10.27 -0.84
CA VAL A 60 63.22 -10.34 -0.14
C VAL A 60 63.60 -11.81 0.18
N ALA A 61 62.65 -12.60 0.69
CA ALA A 61 62.88 -14.00 1.04
C ALA A 61 63.41 -14.85 -0.15
N ARG A 62 63.00 -14.52 -1.36
CA ARG A 62 63.49 -15.17 -2.57
C ARG A 62 65.02 -15.11 -2.71
N TYR A 63 65.65 -14.09 -2.17
CA TYR A 63 67.09 -13.86 -2.32
C TYR A 63 67.88 -14.11 -1.01
N ARG A 64 67.23 -14.28 0.13
CA ARG A 64 67.84 -14.35 1.45
C ARG A 64 68.88 -15.44 1.59
N TYR A 65 68.69 -16.58 0.90
CA TYR A 65 69.61 -17.70 0.98
C TYR A 65 70.84 -17.55 0.07
N LEU A 66 70.80 -16.69 -0.95
CA LEU A 66 71.86 -16.57 -1.97
C LEU A 66 73.22 -16.17 -1.37
N PRO A 67 73.34 -15.19 -0.47
CA PRO A 67 74.67 -14.87 0.12
C PRO A 67 75.30 -16.05 0.83
N ALA A 68 74.53 -16.86 1.52
CA ALA A 68 75.01 -18.08 2.18
C ALA A 68 75.46 -19.15 1.17
N VAL A 69 74.68 -19.35 0.10
CA VAL A 69 75.06 -20.28 -1.00
C VAL A 69 76.36 -19.83 -1.65
N LEU A 70 76.53 -18.53 -1.94
CA LEU A 70 77.77 -17.96 -2.48
C LEU A 70 78.95 -18.26 -1.59
N SER A 71 78.83 -18.21 -0.28
CA SER A 71 79.92 -18.51 0.69
C SER A 71 80.44 -19.94 0.63
N LEU A 72 79.65 -20.87 0.09
CA LEU A 72 80.01 -22.30 -0.01
C LEU A 72 80.48 -22.69 -1.39
N ALA A 73 80.42 -21.85 -2.40
CA ALA A 73 80.71 -22.14 -3.76
C ALA A 73 82.22 -22.27 -4.01
N ASP A 74 82.64 -23.35 -4.67
CA ASP A 74 84.07 -23.62 -4.93
C ASP A 74 84.80 -22.50 -5.69
N PRO A 75 84.26 -21.89 -6.75
CA PRO A 75 84.92 -20.76 -7.41
C PRO A 75 85.19 -19.57 -6.52
N ILE A 76 84.28 -19.36 -5.49
CA ILE A 76 84.41 -18.25 -4.53
C ILE A 76 85.52 -18.64 -3.50
N ARG A 77 85.54 -19.88 -3.03
CA ARG A 77 86.54 -20.35 -2.09
C ARG A 77 87.96 -20.37 -2.72
N GLU A 78 88.06 -20.76 -3.98
CA GLU A 78 89.33 -20.70 -4.72
C GLU A 78 89.87 -19.27 -4.84
N LEU A 79 89.00 -18.32 -5.17
CA LEU A 79 89.37 -16.90 -5.20
C LEU A 79 89.93 -16.43 -3.83
N TYR A 80 89.38 -16.83 -2.68
CA TYR A 80 89.93 -16.43 -1.41
C TYR A 80 91.21 -17.13 -1.01
N ARG A 81 91.56 -18.28 -1.64
CA ARG A 81 92.85 -18.95 -1.44
C ARG A 81 93.97 -18.20 -2.11
N ASP A 82 93.72 -17.68 -3.31
CA ASP A 82 94.68 -16.84 -4.01
C ASP A 82 93.95 -15.68 -4.72
N PRO A 83 93.74 -14.55 -4.04
CA PRO A 83 93.06 -13.40 -4.60
C PRO A 83 93.79 -12.71 -5.78
N HIS A 84 95.06 -13.03 -6.00
CA HIS A 84 95.88 -12.47 -7.11
C HIS A 84 95.84 -13.36 -8.34
N ASP A 85 95.33 -14.56 -8.25
CA ASP A 85 95.22 -15.44 -9.46
C ASP A 85 94.14 -14.93 -10.41
N ALA A 86 94.53 -14.45 -11.58
CA ALA A 86 93.64 -13.97 -12.61
C ALA A 86 92.64 -15.04 -13.09
N SER A 87 93.03 -16.35 -13.04
CA SER A 87 92.18 -17.45 -13.46
C SER A 87 91.04 -17.67 -12.43
N ALA A 88 91.39 -17.68 -11.12
CA ALA A 88 90.42 -17.80 -10.04
C ALA A 88 89.44 -16.60 -10.01
N SER A 89 89.97 -15.37 -10.17
CA SER A 89 89.11 -14.17 -10.30
C SER A 89 88.20 -14.24 -11.52
N ALA A 90 88.70 -14.67 -12.71
CA ALA A 90 87.83 -14.82 -13.85
C ALA A 90 86.77 -15.93 -13.73
N ALA A 91 87.09 -17.03 -13.00
CA ALA A 91 86.17 -18.11 -12.75
C ALA A 91 85.05 -17.64 -11.76
N ALA A 92 85.42 -16.93 -10.68
CA ALA A 92 84.47 -16.36 -9.75
C ALA A 92 83.52 -15.34 -10.36
N ASN A 93 84.09 -14.44 -11.20
CA ASN A 93 83.28 -13.45 -11.94
C ASN A 93 82.26 -14.11 -12.89
N ARG A 94 82.68 -15.10 -13.68
CA ARG A 94 81.76 -15.84 -14.57
C ARG A 94 80.67 -16.59 -13.77
N TYR A 95 81.05 -17.21 -12.67
CA TYR A 95 80.10 -17.88 -11.76
C TYR A 95 79.07 -16.93 -11.22
N LEU A 96 79.47 -15.78 -10.65
CA LEU A 96 78.60 -14.76 -10.14
C LEU A 96 77.67 -14.23 -11.24
N LYS A 97 78.12 -13.97 -12.44
CA LYS A 97 77.31 -13.49 -13.57
C LYS A 97 76.29 -14.53 -13.99
N SER A 98 76.70 -15.81 -14.13
CA SER A 98 75.74 -16.88 -14.49
C SER A 98 74.66 -17.07 -13.40
N LEU A 99 75.07 -17.05 -12.14
CA LEU A 99 74.14 -17.17 -11.01
C LEU A 99 73.18 -15.97 -10.95
N ASN A 100 73.69 -14.75 -11.18
CA ASN A 100 72.88 -13.53 -11.22
C ASN A 100 71.81 -13.58 -12.33
N GLN A 101 72.19 -14.06 -13.54
CA GLN A 101 71.22 -14.25 -14.59
C GLN A 101 70.11 -15.25 -14.28
N GLY A 102 70.45 -16.34 -13.57
CA GLY A 102 69.49 -17.34 -13.11
C GLY A 102 68.61 -16.84 -11.98
N ALA A 103 69.19 -16.15 -11.00
CA ALA A 103 68.47 -15.61 -9.85
C ALA A 103 67.65 -14.34 -10.18
N ARG A 104 68.02 -13.61 -11.21
CA ARG A 104 67.45 -12.30 -11.59
C ARG A 104 67.56 -11.28 -10.44
N SER A 105 68.69 -11.35 -9.69
CA SER A 105 69.02 -10.29 -8.73
C SER A 105 69.64 -9.09 -9.45
N ALA A 106 69.75 -7.96 -8.79
CA ALA A 106 70.41 -6.82 -9.45
C ALA A 106 71.89 -7.11 -9.64
N GLU A 107 72.61 -7.40 -8.54
CA GLU A 107 74.04 -7.75 -8.64
C GLU A 107 74.44 -8.73 -7.49
N LEU A 108 75.47 -9.52 -7.80
CA LEU A 108 76.15 -10.41 -6.86
C LEU A 108 77.62 -10.04 -6.79
N TYR A 109 78.23 -9.99 -5.61
CA TYR A 109 79.62 -9.71 -5.44
C TYR A 109 80.16 -10.27 -4.10
N VAL A 110 81.49 -10.42 -4.06
CA VAL A 110 82.16 -10.87 -2.85
C VAL A 110 83.23 -9.88 -2.45
N LEU A 111 83.34 -9.65 -1.15
CA LEU A 111 84.26 -8.69 -0.52
C LEU A 111 85.26 -9.43 0.33
N ASP A 112 86.51 -8.97 0.37
CA ASP A 112 87.48 -9.44 1.33
C ASP A 112 87.19 -8.97 2.77
N SER A 113 88.06 -9.32 3.72
CA SER A 113 87.91 -8.93 5.13
C SER A 113 88.09 -7.43 5.38
N THR A 114 88.56 -6.66 4.38
CA THR A 114 88.69 -5.19 4.42
C THR A 114 87.53 -4.48 3.72
N GLY A 115 86.66 -5.22 3.03
CA GLY A 115 85.57 -4.70 2.24
C GLY A 115 85.92 -4.42 0.78
N LEU A 116 87.07 -4.82 0.27
CA LEU A 116 87.46 -4.70 -1.10
C LEU A 116 86.74 -5.78 -1.94
N ALA A 117 86.08 -5.38 -3.07
CA ALA A 117 85.39 -6.30 -3.93
C ALA A 117 86.35 -7.07 -4.80
N LEU A 118 86.40 -8.38 -4.57
CA LEU A 118 87.33 -9.31 -5.30
C LEU A 118 86.72 -9.82 -6.60
N ALA A 119 85.40 -10.03 -6.62
CA ALA A 119 84.67 -10.46 -7.80
C ALA A 119 83.25 -9.94 -7.81
N ALA A 120 82.65 -9.78 -8.96
CA ALA A 120 81.26 -9.26 -9.12
C ALA A 120 80.61 -9.80 -10.37
N SER A 121 79.25 -9.90 -10.36
CA SER A 121 78.45 -10.29 -11.55
C SER A 121 78.52 -9.29 -12.67
N ASN A 122 78.77 -8.00 -12.39
CA ASN A 122 78.89 -6.90 -13.32
C ASN A 122 80.36 -6.58 -13.66
N PHE A 123 81.27 -7.54 -13.57
CA PHE A 123 82.69 -7.33 -13.72
C PHE A 123 83.11 -6.77 -15.09
N ASP A 124 82.27 -6.95 -16.09
CA ASP A 124 82.52 -6.53 -17.48
C ASP A 124 81.79 -5.24 -17.88
N LEU A 125 81.19 -4.54 -16.89
CA LEU A 125 80.54 -3.27 -17.11
C LEU A 125 81.36 -2.10 -16.55
N ASP A 126 81.17 -0.91 -17.09
CA ASP A 126 81.80 0.31 -16.57
C ASP A 126 81.49 0.61 -15.13
N SER A 127 80.35 0.10 -14.66
CA SER A 127 79.83 0.18 -13.28
C SER A 127 80.27 -1.00 -12.39
N SER A 128 81.32 -1.70 -12.80
CA SER A 128 81.88 -2.88 -12.07
C SER A 128 82.14 -2.56 -10.59
N PHE A 129 81.82 -3.49 -9.75
CA PHE A 129 82.16 -3.41 -8.30
C PHE A 129 83.54 -3.86 -7.98
N VAL A 130 84.21 -4.62 -8.88
CA VAL A 130 85.55 -5.18 -8.67
C VAL A 130 86.52 -4.03 -8.43
N GLY A 131 87.35 -4.19 -7.40
CA GLY A 131 88.38 -3.19 -7.04
C GLY A 131 87.85 -1.98 -6.16
N HIS A 132 86.56 -1.89 -5.96
CA HIS A 132 85.98 -0.88 -5.06
C HIS A 132 85.85 -1.36 -3.62
N ASN A 133 86.05 -0.48 -2.65
CA ASN A 133 85.93 -0.83 -1.24
C ASN A 133 84.58 -0.42 -0.66
N TYR A 134 83.88 -1.36 -0.05
CA TYR A 134 82.56 -1.21 0.58
C TYR A 134 82.57 -1.49 2.09
N GLY A 135 83.77 -1.52 2.72
CA GLY A 135 83.95 -1.80 4.13
C GLY A 135 83.24 -0.83 5.09
N PHE A 136 82.88 0.37 4.61
CA PHE A 136 82.12 1.37 5.32
C PHE A 136 80.59 1.14 5.33
N ARG A 137 80.13 0.19 4.53
CA ARG A 137 78.69 -0.06 4.40
C ARG A 137 78.15 -0.90 5.55
N ALA A 138 77.00 -0.53 6.07
CA ALA A 138 76.34 -1.22 7.21
C ALA A 138 76.16 -2.73 6.96
N TYR A 139 75.71 -3.15 5.78
CA TYR A 139 75.53 -4.57 5.46
C TYR A 139 76.85 -5.37 5.58
N PHE A 140 77.99 -4.74 5.25
CA PHE A 140 79.33 -5.38 5.44
C PHE A 140 79.68 -5.44 6.92
N MET A 141 79.59 -4.33 7.63
CA MET A 141 79.91 -4.27 9.08
C MET A 141 79.06 -5.23 9.89
N ASP A 142 77.78 -5.32 9.60
CA ASP A 142 76.85 -6.22 10.29
C ASP A 142 77.19 -7.69 9.96
N ALA A 143 77.40 -8.05 8.68
CA ALA A 143 77.83 -9.41 8.35
C ALA A 143 79.15 -9.81 9.04
N MET A 144 80.11 -8.92 9.09
CA MET A 144 81.35 -9.17 9.83
C MET A 144 81.13 -9.40 11.33
N ARG A 145 80.19 -8.67 11.95
CA ARG A 145 79.89 -8.73 13.38
C ARG A 145 78.99 -9.91 13.74
N THR A 146 77.86 -10.06 13.06
CA THR A 146 76.78 -10.99 13.42
C THR A 146 76.70 -12.22 12.52
N GLY A 147 77.37 -12.24 11.36
CA GLY A 147 77.31 -13.29 10.36
C GLY A 147 76.42 -12.96 9.16
N GLU A 148 75.44 -12.14 9.37
CA GLU A 148 74.51 -11.69 8.32
C GLU A 148 74.31 -10.18 8.42
N GLY A 149 74.03 -9.57 7.28
CA GLY A 149 73.71 -8.15 7.24
C GLY A 149 72.65 -7.87 6.15
N HIS A 150 71.91 -6.87 6.37
CA HIS A 150 70.90 -6.38 5.41
C HIS A 150 70.78 -4.87 5.54
N TYR A 151 70.63 -4.19 4.38
CA TYR A 151 70.64 -2.74 4.38
C TYR A 151 70.06 -2.19 3.06
N TYR A 152 69.22 -1.19 3.16
CA TYR A 152 68.81 -0.44 1.99
C TYR A 152 69.70 0.79 1.79
N ALA A 153 70.17 0.95 0.60
CA ALA A 153 71.02 2.11 0.29
C ALA A 153 71.06 2.38 -1.22
N VAL A 154 71.45 3.57 -1.61
CA VAL A 154 71.85 3.85 -2.96
C VAL A 154 73.29 3.38 -3.17
N GLY A 155 73.50 2.59 -4.25
CA GLY A 155 74.80 2.03 -4.59
C GLY A 155 75.83 3.12 -4.88
N ALA A 156 76.98 3.09 -4.12
CA ALA A 156 78.00 4.10 -4.28
C ALA A 156 78.64 4.14 -5.69
N THR A 157 78.67 3.00 -6.37
CA THR A 157 79.27 2.87 -7.70
C THR A 157 78.21 3.04 -8.80
N THR A 158 77.02 2.46 -8.64
CA THR A 158 75.99 2.47 -9.67
C THR A 158 75.03 3.63 -9.61
N GLY A 159 74.97 4.34 -8.48
CA GLY A 159 73.95 5.39 -8.24
C GLY A 159 72.50 4.83 -8.17
N GLN A 160 72.32 3.51 -8.26
CA GLN A 160 71.01 2.87 -8.25
C GLN A 160 70.66 2.36 -6.84
N PRO A 161 69.46 2.61 -6.38
CA PRO A 161 68.99 2.09 -5.14
C PRO A 161 68.97 0.55 -5.12
N GLY A 162 69.08 -0.05 -3.95
CA GLY A 162 68.96 -1.48 -3.81
C GLY A 162 68.90 -1.90 -2.35
N TYR A 163 68.34 -3.09 -2.14
CA TYR A 163 68.34 -3.77 -0.87
C TYR A 163 69.48 -4.81 -0.87
N PHE A 164 70.40 -4.68 0.06
CA PHE A 164 71.62 -5.51 0.14
C PHE A 164 71.45 -6.56 1.23
N LEU A 165 71.60 -7.85 0.86
CA LEU A 165 71.70 -8.97 1.74
C LEU A 165 73.13 -9.46 1.75
N SER A 166 73.69 -9.75 2.91
CA SER A 166 75.07 -10.18 3.03
C SER A 166 75.23 -11.33 4.03
N HIS A 167 76.24 -12.16 3.76
CA HIS A 167 76.60 -13.27 4.63
C HIS A 167 78.10 -13.40 4.72
N ARG A 168 78.61 -13.64 5.90
CA ARG A 168 80.03 -13.80 6.21
C ARG A 168 80.57 -15.10 5.65
N ILE A 169 81.65 -15.03 4.90
CA ILE A 169 82.38 -16.19 4.34
C ILE A 169 83.44 -16.64 5.34
N MET A 170 83.41 -17.92 5.73
CA MET A 170 84.33 -18.49 6.68
C MET A 170 85.00 -19.77 6.16
N GLU A 171 86.28 -19.98 6.46
CA GLU A 171 86.98 -21.23 6.24
C GLU A 171 87.90 -21.52 7.42
N GLY A 172 87.79 -22.72 7.96
CA GLY A 172 88.61 -23.16 9.14
C GLY A 172 88.50 -22.25 10.37
N GLY A 173 87.32 -21.60 10.59
CA GLY A 173 87.10 -20.72 11.72
C GLY A 173 87.59 -19.26 11.48
N LYS A 174 88.24 -18.99 10.35
CA LYS A 174 88.70 -17.67 9.98
C LYS A 174 87.71 -16.98 9.06
N THR A 175 87.39 -15.71 9.30
CA THR A 175 86.58 -14.89 8.38
C THR A 175 87.46 -14.53 7.16
N LEU A 176 86.97 -14.90 5.99
CA LEU A 176 87.62 -14.57 4.72
C LEU A 176 87.10 -13.26 4.12
N GLY A 177 85.81 -13.04 4.27
CA GLY A 177 85.13 -11.88 3.71
C GLY A 177 83.60 -11.95 3.79
N VAL A 178 82.93 -11.30 2.89
CA VAL A 178 81.46 -11.19 2.85
C VAL A 178 80.91 -11.38 1.44
N ALA A 179 79.93 -12.26 1.28
CA ALA A 179 79.14 -12.40 0.08
C ALA A 179 77.93 -11.44 0.14
N VAL A 180 77.66 -10.76 -0.97
CA VAL A 180 76.60 -9.74 -1.04
C VAL A 180 75.71 -9.96 -2.24
N VAL A 181 74.43 -9.82 -2.04
CA VAL A 181 73.36 -9.82 -3.04
C VAL A 181 72.66 -8.47 -3.00
N LYS A 182 72.68 -7.77 -4.12
CA LYS A 182 71.88 -6.54 -4.32
C LYS A 182 70.56 -6.92 -4.98
N ILE A 183 69.46 -6.49 -4.43
CA ILE A 183 68.10 -6.68 -4.91
C ILE A 183 67.58 -5.35 -5.42
N ASP A 184 66.96 -5.35 -6.59
CA ASP A 184 66.20 -4.22 -7.14
C ASP A 184 64.74 -4.35 -6.67
N LEU A 185 64.24 -3.31 -6.04
CA LEU A 185 62.86 -3.21 -5.56
C LEU A 185 62.00 -2.29 -6.42
N SER A 186 62.50 -1.79 -7.53
CA SER A 186 61.78 -0.87 -8.43
C SER A 186 60.50 -1.47 -9.02
N ALA A 187 60.50 -2.80 -9.29
CA ALA A 187 59.31 -3.51 -9.72
C ALA A 187 58.20 -3.47 -8.67
N LEU A 188 58.53 -3.62 -7.38
CA LEU A 188 57.58 -3.54 -6.30
C LEU A 188 56.99 -2.13 -6.17
N GLU A 189 57.79 -1.07 -6.30
CA GLU A 189 57.35 0.32 -6.34
C GLU A 189 56.40 0.57 -7.52
N ALA A 190 56.71 0.04 -8.70
CA ALA A 190 55.88 0.15 -9.89
C ALA A 190 54.53 -0.59 -9.70
N ASP A 191 54.54 -1.76 -9.04
CA ASP A 191 53.31 -2.49 -8.72
C ASP A 191 52.40 -1.66 -7.77
N TRP A 192 52.98 -1.06 -6.72
CA TRP A 192 52.22 -0.16 -5.82
C TRP A 192 51.66 1.04 -6.57
N ALA A 193 52.45 1.67 -7.42
CA ALA A 193 51.99 2.83 -8.21
C ALA A 193 50.89 2.44 -9.20
N SER A 194 50.99 1.26 -9.84
CA SER A 194 50.00 0.77 -10.82
C SER A 194 48.68 0.37 -10.16
N ALA A 195 48.73 -0.12 -8.93
CA ALA A 195 47.54 -0.41 -8.12
C ALA A 195 46.80 0.87 -7.67
N GLY A 196 47.43 2.05 -7.85
CA GLY A 196 46.87 3.33 -7.40
C GLY A 196 47.00 3.54 -5.88
N ASP A 197 47.72 2.69 -5.19
CA ASP A 197 47.95 2.79 -3.76
C ASP A 197 49.07 3.81 -3.47
N LEU A 198 48.82 4.73 -2.56
CA LEU A 198 49.84 5.64 -2.04
C LEU A 198 50.55 4.96 -0.86
N VAL A 199 51.60 4.23 -1.17
CA VAL A 199 52.38 3.42 -0.24
C VAL A 199 53.79 3.97 -0.12
N ALA A 200 54.33 3.95 1.08
CA ALA A 200 55.74 4.22 1.30
C ALA A 200 56.31 3.32 2.41
N MET A 201 57.60 3.18 2.44
CA MET A 201 58.36 2.52 3.52
C MET A 201 59.41 3.49 4.00
N GLU A 202 59.45 3.70 5.31
CA GLU A 202 60.43 4.54 5.96
C GLU A 202 61.37 3.73 6.87
N ASP A 203 62.56 4.26 7.06
CA ASP A 203 63.54 3.69 7.97
C ASP A 203 63.29 4.09 9.43
N GLU A 204 64.14 3.61 10.31
CA GLU A 204 64.13 3.92 11.76
C GLU A 204 64.29 5.45 12.06
N ASN A 205 64.81 6.24 11.12
CA ASN A 205 65.00 7.66 11.23
C ASN A 205 63.75 8.44 10.67
N GLY A 206 62.79 7.74 10.13
CA GLY A 206 61.59 8.35 9.53
C GLY A 206 61.82 8.91 8.11
N VAL A 207 62.88 8.44 7.40
CA VAL A 207 63.16 8.81 6.01
C VAL A 207 62.55 7.77 5.09
N ILE A 208 61.74 8.21 4.16
CA ILE A 208 61.11 7.36 3.15
C ILE A 208 62.18 6.89 2.14
N PHE A 209 62.33 5.60 1.97
CA PHE A 209 63.29 5.02 1.05
C PHE A 209 62.65 4.23 -0.09
N LEU A 210 61.46 3.68 0.09
CA LEU A 210 60.64 3.09 -0.98
C LEU A 210 59.30 3.82 -1.02
N ALA A 211 58.77 4.07 -2.18
CA ALA A 211 57.48 4.71 -2.33
C ALA A 211 56.85 4.45 -3.71
N SER A 212 55.52 4.35 -3.76
CA SER A 212 54.75 4.36 -5.01
C SER A 212 54.88 5.70 -5.76
N ARG A 213 55.33 6.74 -5.06
CA ARG A 213 55.60 8.07 -5.63
C ARG A 213 57.09 8.38 -5.55
N GLU A 214 57.71 8.62 -6.73
CA GLU A 214 59.14 8.92 -6.82
C GLU A 214 59.51 10.21 -6.04
N ASP A 215 58.61 11.22 -6.00
CA ASP A 215 58.85 12.50 -5.32
C ASP A 215 58.81 12.46 -3.80
N TRP A 216 58.46 11.28 -3.22
CA TRP A 216 58.50 11.02 -1.78
C TRP A 216 59.81 10.40 -1.30
N LYS A 217 60.56 9.76 -2.19
CA LYS A 217 61.81 9.12 -1.81
C LYS A 217 62.83 10.13 -1.27
N TYR A 218 63.53 9.65 -0.27
CA TYR A 218 64.59 10.42 0.43
C TYR A 218 64.08 11.72 1.03
N ARG A 219 62.85 11.71 1.49
CA ARG A 219 62.26 12.80 2.27
C ARG A 219 61.73 12.22 3.62
N PRO A 220 61.74 13.04 4.68
CA PRO A 220 61.18 12.58 5.94
C PRO A 220 59.66 12.50 5.86
N LEU A 221 59.07 11.50 6.53
CA LEU A 221 57.61 11.46 6.73
C LEU A 221 57.12 12.66 7.53
N LEU A 222 57.76 12.90 8.67
CA LEU A 222 57.51 14.00 9.59
C LEU A 222 58.78 14.88 9.70
N PRO A 223 58.65 16.14 10.17
CA PRO A 223 59.82 16.99 10.33
C PRO A 223 60.90 16.36 11.18
N ILE A 224 62.16 16.32 10.65
CA ILE A 224 63.34 15.84 11.37
C ILE A 224 64.14 17.07 11.88
N PRO A 225 64.68 17.05 13.11
CA PRO A 225 65.56 18.10 13.61
C PRO A 225 66.79 18.27 12.70
N ALA A 226 67.20 19.53 12.50
CA ALA A 226 68.30 19.88 11.57
C ALA A 226 69.62 19.18 11.90
N GLN A 227 69.93 18.99 13.18
CA GLN A 227 71.12 18.27 13.64
C GLN A 227 71.09 16.81 13.18
N ARG A 228 69.94 16.11 13.34
CA ARG A 228 69.78 14.72 12.92
C ARG A 228 69.85 14.59 11.40
N LEU A 229 69.26 15.52 10.67
CA LEU A 229 69.34 15.58 9.23
C LEU A 229 70.77 15.71 8.75
N ALA A 230 71.62 16.53 9.39
CA ALA A 230 73.01 16.69 9.08
C ALA A 230 73.79 15.36 9.30
N GLU A 231 73.50 14.64 10.38
CA GLU A 231 74.10 13.30 10.70
C GLU A 231 73.74 12.27 9.61
N LEU A 232 72.47 12.22 9.20
CA LEU A 232 71.99 11.31 8.19
C LEU A 232 72.59 11.60 6.80
N ASN A 233 72.73 12.88 6.45
CA ASN A 233 73.39 13.26 5.23
C ASN A 233 74.88 12.94 5.24
N ALA A 234 75.55 13.02 6.38
CA ALA A 234 76.98 12.64 6.53
C ALA A 234 77.18 11.10 6.35
N ALA A 235 76.18 10.27 6.71
CA ALA A 235 76.21 8.82 6.51
C ALA A 235 76.12 8.38 5.04
N GLN A 236 75.74 9.28 4.13
CA GLN A 236 75.64 9.05 2.65
C GLN A 236 74.81 7.78 2.27
N GLN A 237 73.84 7.39 3.06
CA GLN A 237 73.02 6.21 2.85
C GLN A 237 72.27 6.30 1.52
N PHE A 238 71.74 7.46 1.19
CA PHE A 238 70.88 7.65 0.03
C PHE A 238 71.60 8.28 -1.17
N GLY A 239 72.95 8.43 -1.11
CA GLY A 239 73.76 8.94 -2.22
C GLY A 239 73.45 10.41 -2.64
N GLN A 240 72.47 11.02 -2.08
CA GLN A 240 72.09 12.42 -2.27
C GLN A 240 71.64 13.00 -0.90
N ALA A 241 71.61 14.32 -0.84
CA ALA A 241 71.06 15.01 0.34
C ALA A 241 69.57 14.75 0.51
N ILE A 242 69.15 14.45 1.76
CA ILE A 242 67.77 14.28 2.14
C ILE A 242 67.08 15.64 2.00
N ASP A 243 65.98 15.71 1.23
CA ASP A 243 65.11 16.90 1.15
C ASP A 243 64.43 17.09 2.52
N PRO A 244 64.66 18.21 3.25
CA PRO A 244 64.13 18.41 4.58
C PRO A 244 62.62 18.58 4.66
N ALA A 245 61.94 18.75 3.50
CA ALA A 245 60.54 19.01 3.47
C ALA A 245 59.73 17.73 3.82
N PRO A 246 58.90 17.70 4.87
CA PRO A 246 58.19 16.52 5.25
C PRO A 246 57.11 16.16 4.23
N VAL A 247 56.88 14.87 4.03
CA VAL A 247 55.82 14.35 3.14
C VAL A 247 54.45 14.48 3.75
N PHE A 248 54.37 14.45 5.08
CA PHE A 248 53.09 14.49 5.81
C PHE A 248 53.08 15.56 6.89
N VAL A 249 51.98 16.31 6.95
CA VAL A 249 51.76 17.35 7.98
C VAL A 249 50.49 16.97 8.75
N PRO A 250 50.60 16.47 9.98
CA PRO A 250 49.46 16.09 10.79
C PRO A 250 48.54 17.29 11.04
N LYS A 251 47.22 17.05 10.98
CA LYS A 251 46.16 17.99 11.35
C LYS A 251 45.44 17.59 12.62
N GLY A 252 45.45 16.29 12.93
CA GLY A 252 44.82 15.73 14.11
C GLY A 252 44.80 14.21 14.05
N ASP A 253 44.52 13.62 15.18
CA ASP A 253 44.41 12.17 15.35
C ASP A 253 42.94 11.80 15.53
N ARG A 254 42.56 10.68 14.92
CA ARG A 254 41.24 10.07 15.14
C ARG A 254 41.46 8.60 15.53
N GLU A 255 41.34 8.35 16.83
CA GLU A 255 41.59 7.04 17.45
C GLU A 255 42.97 6.45 17.15
N ARG A 256 43.12 5.70 16.05
CA ARG A 256 44.36 5.02 15.64
C ARG A 256 44.92 5.51 14.32
N VAL A 257 44.29 6.51 13.70
CA VAL A 257 44.63 6.99 12.38
C VAL A 257 44.98 8.46 12.44
N GLN A 258 46.19 8.79 11.97
CA GLN A 258 46.60 10.19 11.84
C GLN A 258 46.01 10.78 10.56
N ILE A 259 45.25 11.87 10.71
CA ILE A 259 44.75 12.62 9.54
C ILE A 259 45.67 13.83 9.34
N GLY A 260 46.13 13.96 8.14
CA GLY A 260 47.00 15.06 7.79
C GLY A 260 47.02 15.37 6.29
N ARG A 261 47.86 16.31 5.94
CA ARG A 261 48.03 16.74 4.56
C ARG A 261 49.27 16.12 3.97
N ALA A 262 49.12 15.34 2.89
CA ALA A 262 50.26 14.85 2.14
C ALA A 262 50.79 15.91 1.16
N ARG A 263 52.09 15.92 0.97
CA ARG A 263 52.80 16.91 0.15
C ARG A 263 53.73 16.24 -0.87
N GLY A 264 53.66 16.69 -2.09
CA GLY A 264 54.57 16.35 -3.16
C GLY A 264 55.81 17.26 -3.17
N ARG A 265 56.61 17.13 -4.23
CA ARG A 265 57.81 17.92 -4.46
C ARG A 265 57.48 19.42 -4.55
N GLY A 266 58.31 20.27 -3.99
CA GLY A 266 58.05 21.70 -3.93
C GLY A 266 56.90 22.11 -3.00
N ASN A 267 56.57 21.29 -2.02
CA ASN A 267 55.48 21.54 -1.05
C ASN A 267 54.08 21.58 -1.67
N VAL A 268 53.87 21.01 -2.85
CA VAL A 268 52.55 20.93 -3.48
C VAL A 268 51.62 20.05 -2.60
N GLU A 269 50.49 20.64 -2.18
CA GLU A 269 49.49 19.88 -1.39
C GLU A 269 48.74 18.89 -2.28
N LEU A 270 48.76 17.61 -1.89
CA LEU A 270 48.09 16.54 -2.63
C LEU A 270 46.66 16.31 -2.13
N GLY A 271 46.36 16.65 -0.87
CA GLY A 271 45.06 16.47 -0.25
C GLY A 271 45.17 16.08 1.23
N ASP A 272 44.02 15.84 1.83
CA ASP A 272 43.91 15.28 3.18
C ASP A 272 43.86 13.77 3.10
N TYR A 273 44.77 13.12 3.81
CA TYR A 273 44.90 11.66 3.87
C TYR A 273 44.86 11.16 5.31
N ALA A 274 44.35 9.95 5.44
CA ALA A 274 44.48 9.14 6.66
C ALA A 274 45.72 8.27 6.51
N LEU A 275 46.66 8.41 7.44
CA LEU A 275 47.90 7.65 7.47
C LEU A 275 47.73 6.44 8.40
N GLN A 276 47.90 5.25 7.84
CA GLN A 276 48.02 4.00 8.58
C GLN A 276 49.48 3.57 8.54
N VAL A 277 49.97 3.10 9.70
CA VAL A 277 51.37 2.69 9.90
C VAL A 277 51.39 1.25 10.39
N ARG A 278 52.15 0.40 9.71
CA ARG A 278 52.46 -0.97 10.14
C ARG A 278 53.93 -1.10 10.43
N PRO A 279 54.34 -1.41 11.65
CA PRO A 279 55.73 -1.76 11.98
C PRO A 279 56.19 -2.96 11.15
N HIS A 280 57.42 -2.91 10.69
CA HIS A 280 58.10 -3.97 9.97
C HIS A 280 59.43 -4.28 10.65
N ASP A 281 60.09 -5.37 10.23
CA ASP A 281 61.40 -5.75 10.77
C ASP A 281 62.42 -4.61 10.65
N GLN A 282 63.43 -4.59 11.48
CA GLN A 282 64.56 -3.62 11.44
C GLN A 282 64.18 -2.17 11.83
N GLY A 283 63.07 -1.96 12.55
CA GLY A 283 62.59 -0.61 12.88
C GLY A 283 61.99 0.15 11.72
N TRP A 284 61.79 -0.50 10.57
CA TRP A 284 61.12 0.08 9.42
C TRP A 284 59.61 0.17 9.66
N ARG A 285 58.97 1.06 8.94
CA ARG A 285 57.52 1.21 8.99
C ARG A 285 56.92 1.29 7.58
N LEU A 286 55.93 0.47 7.35
CA LEU A 286 55.13 0.52 6.11
C LEU A 286 53.99 1.48 6.29
N LEU A 287 53.80 2.36 5.35
CA LEU A 287 52.87 3.51 5.36
C LEU A 287 51.86 3.36 4.25
N LEU A 288 50.58 3.56 4.55
CA LEU A 288 49.52 3.64 3.55
C LEU A 288 48.73 4.94 3.76
N PHE A 289 48.54 5.68 2.69
CA PHE A 289 47.80 6.96 2.70
C PHE A 289 46.47 6.76 1.99
N SER A 290 45.38 6.82 2.73
CA SER A 290 44.01 6.70 2.21
C SER A 290 43.36 8.07 2.09
N ASP A 291 42.74 8.38 0.94
CA ASP A 291 42.08 9.67 0.73
C ASP A 291 40.83 9.83 1.62
N VAL A 292 40.84 10.89 2.42
CA VAL A 292 39.74 11.22 3.34
C VAL A 292 38.54 11.80 2.58
N ALA A 293 38.74 12.35 1.38
CA ALA A 293 37.67 12.96 0.61
C ALA A 293 36.58 11.94 0.25
N ASP A 294 36.94 10.70 -0.03
CA ASP A 294 35.98 9.62 -0.34
C ASP A 294 35.10 9.30 0.87
N ALA A 295 35.70 9.19 2.06
CA ALA A 295 34.95 8.97 3.29
C ALA A 295 33.97 10.13 3.57
N ARG A 296 34.40 11.38 3.36
CA ARG A 296 33.54 12.57 3.51
C ARG A 296 32.43 12.63 2.47
N ARG A 297 32.73 12.30 1.20
CA ARG A 297 31.72 12.24 0.13
C ARG A 297 30.66 11.21 0.42
N ASN A 298 31.06 10.03 0.83
CA ASN A 298 30.12 8.95 1.18
C ASN A 298 29.24 9.34 2.38
N ALA A 299 29.82 9.93 3.42
CA ALA A 299 29.08 10.40 4.59
C ALA A 299 28.07 11.49 4.22
N SER A 300 28.46 12.45 3.38
CA SER A 300 27.53 13.50 2.93
C SER A 300 26.39 12.95 2.07
N THR A 301 26.67 11.96 1.20
CA THR A 301 25.63 11.29 0.39
C THR A 301 24.62 10.59 1.28
N VAL A 302 25.08 9.85 2.29
CA VAL A 302 24.20 9.18 3.26
C VAL A 302 23.38 10.20 4.05
N ALA A 303 23.98 11.30 4.50
CA ALA A 303 23.27 12.34 5.23
C ALA A 303 22.17 12.98 4.37
N ILE A 304 22.48 13.34 3.13
CA ILE A 304 21.51 13.91 2.18
C ILE A 304 20.37 12.93 1.91
N ALA A 305 20.68 11.66 1.63
CA ALA A 305 19.68 10.62 1.40
C ALA A 305 18.77 10.44 2.63
N SER A 306 19.34 10.47 3.85
CA SER A 306 18.58 10.36 5.10
C SER A 306 17.63 11.55 5.31
N VAL A 307 18.06 12.76 4.99
CA VAL A 307 17.23 13.97 5.03
C VAL A 307 16.06 13.86 4.04
N PHE A 308 16.32 13.43 2.80
CA PHE A 308 15.27 13.24 1.80
C PHE A 308 14.27 12.15 2.22
N ALA A 309 14.76 11.03 2.75
CA ALA A 309 13.90 9.94 3.26
C ALA A 309 13.01 10.43 4.41
N LEU A 310 13.55 11.24 5.33
CA LEU A 310 12.79 11.82 6.43
C LEU A 310 11.72 12.79 5.94
N ILE A 311 12.05 13.67 4.99
CA ILE A 311 11.11 14.63 4.38
C ILE A 311 10.00 13.86 3.64
N ALA A 312 10.34 12.83 2.86
CA ALA A 312 9.37 12.00 2.15
C ALA A 312 8.42 11.29 3.14
N SER A 313 8.97 10.72 4.22
CA SER A 313 8.18 10.08 5.27
C SER A 313 7.22 11.06 5.95
N LEU A 314 7.69 12.26 6.27
CA LEU A 314 6.86 13.32 6.84
C LEU A 314 5.73 13.74 5.88
N LEU A 315 6.03 13.86 4.59
CA LEU A 315 5.04 14.18 3.56
C LEU A 315 3.97 13.10 3.45
N VAL A 316 4.36 11.82 3.47
CA VAL A 316 3.41 10.68 3.46
C VAL A 316 2.49 10.73 4.68
N VAL A 317 3.04 10.98 5.87
CA VAL A 317 2.25 11.13 7.11
C VAL A 317 1.28 12.31 7.01
N LEU A 318 1.75 13.45 6.49
CA LEU A 318 0.91 14.64 6.29
C LEU A 318 -0.23 14.39 5.32
N VAL A 319 0.05 13.75 4.17
CA VAL A 319 -0.96 13.38 3.17
C VAL A 319 -1.97 12.38 3.76
N ALA A 320 -1.49 11.38 4.50
CA ALA A 320 -2.35 10.42 5.17
C ALA A 320 -3.26 11.09 6.23
N TYR A 321 -2.70 12.04 7.00
CA TYR A 321 -3.45 12.84 7.96
C TYR A 321 -4.53 13.69 7.27
N GLN A 322 -4.18 14.42 6.21
CA GLN A 322 -5.12 15.21 5.42
C GLN A 322 -6.24 14.35 4.80
N ARG A 323 -5.87 13.19 4.22
CA ARG A 323 -6.87 12.24 3.70
C ARG A 323 -7.85 11.79 4.79
N ARG A 324 -7.35 11.44 5.99
CA ARG A 324 -8.21 11.06 7.11
C ARG A 324 -9.16 12.19 7.52
N GLN A 325 -8.70 13.43 7.54
CA GLN A 325 -9.54 14.61 7.82
C GLN A 325 -10.65 14.78 6.77
N VAL A 326 -10.30 14.69 5.49
CA VAL A 326 -11.28 14.80 4.38
C VAL A 326 -12.30 13.67 4.42
N VAL A 327 -11.86 12.43 4.69
CA VAL A 327 -12.78 11.28 4.81
C VAL A 327 -13.74 11.47 5.98
N ARG A 328 -13.26 11.90 7.15
CA ARG A 328 -14.12 12.18 8.31
C ARG A 328 -15.14 13.28 8.00
N ALA A 329 -14.69 14.39 7.41
CA ALA A 329 -15.62 15.47 7.03
C ALA A 329 -16.68 15.03 6.02
N LYS A 330 -16.33 14.13 5.09
CA LYS A 330 -17.31 13.55 4.14
C LYS A 330 -18.31 12.64 4.82
N LEU A 331 -17.88 11.81 5.78
CA LEU A 331 -18.78 10.94 6.55
C LEU A 331 -19.76 11.77 7.39
N ASP A 332 -19.26 12.77 8.11
CA ASP A 332 -20.10 13.67 8.90
C ASP A 332 -21.14 14.41 8.01
N ALA A 333 -20.71 14.85 6.82
CA ALA A 333 -21.62 15.50 5.87
C ALA A 333 -22.66 14.52 5.29
N HIS A 334 -22.28 13.25 5.10
CA HIS A 334 -23.20 12.20 4.63
C HIS A 334 -24.27 11.91 5.65
N ASP A 335 -23.90 11.73 6.94
CA ASP A 335 -24.84 11.51 8.03
C ASP A 335 -25.86 12.66 8.19
N VAL A 336 -25.39 13.91 8.02
CA VAL A 336 -26.28 15.08 8.04
C VAL A 336 -27.23 15.07 6.84
N LEU A 337 -26.75 14.69 5.66
CA LEU A 337 -27.56 14.62 4.45
C LEU A 337 -28.63 13.52 4.57
N GLU A 338 -28.23 12.32 5.05
CA GLU A 338 -29.19 11.22 5.24
C GLU A 338 -30.32 11.59 6.20
N ARG A 339 -30.00 12.24 7.33
CA ARG A 339 -31.02 12.74 8.26
C ARG A 339 -31.97 13.72 7.59
N ARG A 340 -31.43 14.68 6.82
CA ARG A 340 -32.27 15.65 6.08
C ARG A 340 -33.17 14.99 5.04
N VAL A 341 -32.63 13.99 4.31
CA VAL A 341 -33.41 13.24 3.32
C VAL A 341 -34.54 12.48 4.03
N ALA A 342 -34.24 11.81 5.13
CA ALA A 342 -35.26 11.08 5.92
C ALA A 342 -36.36 12.03 6.43
N GLU A 343 -35.98 13.19 7.03
CA GLU A 343 -36.91 14.19 7.49
C GLU A 343 -37.80 14.72 6.36
N ARG A 344 -37.22 15.07 5.22
CA ARG A 344 -37.98 15.57 4.06
C ARG A 344 -38.91 14.52 3.45
N THR A 345 -38.46 13.25 3.42
CA THR A 345 -39.29 12.16 2.91
C THR A 345 -40.51 11.94 3.80
N GLU A 346 -40.36 12.00 5.11
CA GLU A 346 -41.46 11.86 6.05
C GLU A 346 -42.42 13.06 5.96
N GLU A 347 -41.90 14.28 5.84
CA GLU A 347 -42.71 15.48 5.63
C GLU A 347 -43.55 15.39 4.35
N LEU A 348 -42.90 14.93 3.24
CA LEU A 348 -43.56 14.74 1.95
C LEU A 348 -44.67 13.68 2.04
N ARG A 349 -44.41 12.56 2.72
CA ARG A 349 -45.38 11.48 2.93
C ARG A 349 -46.63 12.01 3.67
N ARG A 350 -46.45 12.75 4.76
CA ARG A 350 -47.56 13.35 5.51
C ARG A 350 -48.38 14.33 4.68
N THR A 351 -47.69 15.17 3.89
CA THR A 351 -48.36 16.13 3.03
C THR A 351 -49.19 15.42 1.95
N MET A 352 -48.63 14.35 1.36
CA MET A 352 -49.33 13.55 0.35
C MET A 352 -50.57 12.86 0.91
N GLU A 353 -50.48 12.28 2.12
CA GLU A 353 -51.65 11.70 2.82
C GLU A 353 -52.75 12.72 3.07
N SER A 354 -52.36 13.92 3.51
CA SER A 354 -53.32 15.04 3.71
C SER A 354 -53.99 15.47 2.40
N LEU A 355 -53.23 15.56 1.30
CA LEU A 355 -53.80 15.91 0.02
C LEU A 355 -54.78 14.86 -0.51
N VAL A 356 -54.45 13.57 -0.36
CA VAL A 356 -55.34 12.47 -0.75
C VAL A 356 -56.65 12.52 0.04
N GLN A 357 -56.56 12.76 1.36
CA GLN A 357 -57.74 12.89 2.22
C GLN A 357 -58.58 14.10 1.82
N SER A 358 -57.95 15.25 1.53
CA SER A 358 -58.63 16.45 1.08
C SER A 358 -59.33 16.26 -0.25
N ALA A 359 -58.71 15.56 -1.21
CA ALA A 359 -59.29 15.22 -2.51
C ALA A 359 -60.52 14.31 -2.36
N LYS A 360 -60.48 13.31 -1.45
CA LYS A 360 -61.63 12.45 -1.12
C LYS A 360 -62.81 13.26 -0.56
N LEU A 361 -62.54 14.18 0.38
CA LEU A 361 -63.56 15.03 0.96
C LEU A 361 -64.13 16.05 -0.05
N ALA A 362 -63.34 16.59 -0.95
CA ALA A 362 -63.78 17.47 -2.03
C ALA A 362 -64.72 16.75 -2.99
N SER A 363 -64.38 15.52 -3.41
CA SER A 363 -65.23 14.67 -4.24
C SER A 363 -66.57 14.35 -3.57
N LEU A 364 -66.54 14.05 -2.26
CA LEU A 364 -67.76 13.83 -1.47
C LEU A 364 -68.60 15.12 -1.37
N GLY A 365 -67.95 16.29 -1.18
CA GLY A 365 -68.65 17.59 -1.18
C GLY A 365 -69.40 17.89 -2.50
N GLN A 366 -68.82 17.52 -3.63
CA GLN A 366 -69.42 17.71 -4.95
C GLN A 366 -70.65 16.77 -5.16
N ALA A 367 -70.61 15.58 -4.55
CA ALA A 367 -71.69 14.60 -4.59
C ALA A 367 -72.80 14.85 -3.56
N LEU A 368 -72.58 15.70 -2.55
CA LEU A 368 -73.48 15.99 -1.44
C LEU A 368 -74.86 16.50 -1.92
N ALA A 369 -74.91 17.24 -3.03
CA ALA A 369 -76.16 17.72 -3.60
C ALA A 369 -77.03 16.57 -4.11
N GLY A 370 -76.44 15.54 -4.75
CA GLY A 370 -77.15 14.35 -5.22
C GLY A 370 -77.61 13.48 -4.04
N VAL A 371 -76.73 13.26 -3.07
CA VAL A 371 -77.01 12.45 -1.86
C VAL A 371 -78.14 13.09 -1.04
N ALA A 372 -78.15 14.40 -0.85
CA ALA A 372 -79.23 15.12 -0.16
C ALA A 372 -80.56 14.92 -0.89
N HIS A 373 -80.54 14.93 -2.22
CA HIS A 373 -81.77 14.70 -3.01
C HIS A 373 -82.27 13.25 -2.84
N GLU A 374 -81.37 12.26 -2.84
CA GLU A 374 -81.71 10.85 -2.70
C GLU A 374 -82.14 10.46 -1.28
N ILE A 375 -81.72 11.16 -0.23
CA ILE A 375 -82.21 10.99 1.12
C ILE A 375 -83.60 11.66 1.29
N ASN A 376 -83.80 12.82 0.72
CA ASN A 376 -85.05 13.54 0.86
C ASN A 376 -86.20 12.85 0.13
N GLN A 377 -86.01 12.12 -0.95
CA GLN A 377 -87.03 11.38 -1.68
C GLN A 377 -87.71 10.30 -0.84
N PRO A 378 -87.03 9.30 -0.27
CA PRO A 378 -87.64 8.30 0.60
C PRO A 378 -88.28 8.91 1.87
N LEU A 379 -87.67 9.98 2.41
CA LEU A 379 -88.21 10.69 3.56
C LEU A 379 -89.56 11.34 3.20
N ALA A 380 -89.68 11.94 2.02
CA ALA A 380 -90.98 12.51 1.56
C ALA A 380 -92.01 11.40 1.34
N ALA A 381 -91.60 10.25 0.78
CA ALA A 381 -92.49 9.09 0.62
C ALA A 381 -92.97 8.54 2.00
N LEU A 382 -92.08 8.42 2.99
CA LEU A 382 -92.43 8.03 4.35
C LEU A 382 -93.49 8.95 4.95
N ILE A 383 -93.26 10.25 4.83
CA ILE A 383 -94.22 11.28 5.33
C ILE A 383 -95.61 11.12 4.66
N THR A 384 -95.62 10.86 3.34
CA THR A 384 -96.85 10.66 2.57
C THR A 384 -97.57 9.41 3.01
N TYR A 385 -96.82 8.26 3.17
CA TYR A 385 -97.42 7.02 3.65
C TYR A 385 -97.96 7.14 5.10
N VAL A 386 -97.24 7.86 5.98
CA VAL A 386 -97.74 8.15 7.31
C VAL A 386 -99.06 8.91 7.23
N ALA A 387 -99.17 9.99 6.46
CA ALA A 387 -100.37 10.78 6.29
C ALA A 387 -101.50 9.94 5.68
N SER A 388 -101.23 9.12 4.67
CA SER A 388 -102.19 8.23 4.07
C SER A 388 -102.69 7.18 5.04
N SER A 389 -101.84 6.53 5.80
CA SER A 389 -102.21 5.52 6.80
C SER A 389 -103.12 6.11 7.88
N ARG A 390 -102.80 7.32 8.34
CA ARG A 390 -103.70 8.02 9.30
C ARG A 390 -105.12 8.26 8.73
N VAL A 391 -105.25 8.57 7.46
CA VAL A 391 -106.57 8.75 6.83
C VAL A 391 -107.27 7.41 6.66
N LEU A 392 -106.56 6.36 6.20
CA LEU A 392 -107.08 4.99 6.05
C LEU A 392 -107.59 4.42 7.39
N LEU A 393 -106.81 4.59 8.44
CA LEU A 393 -107.24 4.19 9.82
C LEU A 393 -108.52 4.90 10.27
N ARG A 394 -108.69 6.21 10.00
CA ARG A 394 -109.92 6.96 10.30
C ARG A 394 -111.13 6.45 9.49
N ARG A 395 -110.93 5.83 8.33
CA ARG A 395 -111.91 5.22 7.42
C ARG A 395 -112.18 3.75 7.75
N ASN A 396 -111.52 3.19 8.74
CA ASN A 396 -111.55 1.80 9.12
C ASN A 396 -111.02 0.82 8.05
N GLU A 397 -110.13 1.29 7.14
CA GLU A 397 -109.47 0.51 6.06
C GLU A 397 -108.15 -0.04 6.63
N VAL A 398 -108.22 -0.99 7.56
CA VAL A 398 -107.07 -1.43 8.36
C VAL A 398 -106.04 -2.21 7.48
N ASP A 399 -106.48 -3.02 6.55
CA ASP A 399 -105.56 -3.81 5.66
C ASP A 399 -104.72 -2.93 4.73
N ARG A 400 -105.33 -1.85 4.27
CA ARG A 400 -104.55 -0.88 3.42
C ARG A 400 -103.62 -0.01 4.29
N ALA A 401 -103.97 0.26 5.50
CA ALA A 401 -103.06 0.93 6.42
C ALA A 401 -101.87 0.03 6.78
N ALA A 402 -102.11 -1.27 6.99
CA ALA A 402 -101.05 -2.26 7.25
C ALA A 402 -100.05 -2.35 6.00
N ALA A 403 -100.59 -2.45 4.80
CA ALA A 403 -99.78 -2.42 3.60
C ALA A 403 -98.85 -1.16 3.47
N ASN A 404 -99.40 0.01 3.88
CA ASN A 404 -98.59 1.23 3.92
C ASN A 404 -97.46 1.14 4.96
N LEU A 405 -97.71 0.50 6.15
CA LEU A 405 -96.71 0.29 7.19
C LEU A 405 -95.56 -0.63 6.68
N ASP A 406 -95.90 -1.69 5.94
CA ASP A 406 -94.88 -2.56 5.26
C ASP A 406 -94.04 -1.77 4.29
N LEU A 407 -94.69 -0.93 3.47
CA LEU A 407 -93.95 -0.04 2.55
C LEU A 407 -93.06 0.97 3.31
N MET A 408 -93.52 1.52 4.40
CA MET A 408 -92.70 2.41 5.24
C MET A 408 -91.48 1.68 5.85
N SER A 409 -91.66 0.45 6.29
CA SER A 409 -90.54 -0.39 6.74
C SER A 409 -89.49 -0.64 5.69
N SER A 410 -89.93 -0.95 4.50
CA SER A 410 -89.00 -1.20 3.37
C SER A 410 -88.25 0.07 2.96
N ILE A 411 -88.89 1.24 3.03
CA ILE A 411 -88.26 2.54 2.72
C ILE A 411 -87.24 2.89 3.81
N ALA A 412 -87.53 2.63 5.10
CA ALA A 412 -86.60 2.84 6.19
C ALA A 412 -85.36 1.96 6.10
N GLU A 413 -85.50 0.69 5.74
CA GLU A 413 -84.42 -0.25 5.49
C GLU A 413 -83.52 0.22 4.35
N ARG A 414 -84.10 0.73 3.23
CA ARG A 414 -83.34 1.32 2.13
C ARG A 414 -82.55 2.55 2.57
N MET A 415 -83.12 3.41 3.40
CA MET A 415 -82.43 4.60 3.93
C MET A 415 -81.25 4.20 4.82
N MET A 416 -81.37 3.17 5.67
CA MET A 416 -80.28 2.68 6.48
C MET A 416 -79.12 2.13 5.61
N ALA A 417 -79.40 1.35 4.59
CA ALA A 417 -78.42 0.86 3.62
C ALA A 417 -77.69 1.99 2.91
N LEU A 418 -78.38 3.07 2.55
CA LEU A 418 -77.83 4.27 1.95
C LEU A 418 -76.82 4.98 2.89
N ILE A 419 -77.21 5.17 4.15
CA ILE A 419 -76.35 5.80 5.16
C ILE A 419 -75.11 4.95 5.47
N ASP A 420 -75.23 3.62 5.53
CA ASP A 420 -74.10 2.73 5.74
C ASP A 420 -73.12 2.75 4.57
N HIS A 421 -73.57 2.80 3.32
CA HIS A 421 -72.72 2.97 2.15
C HIS A 421 -71.92 4.28 2.15
N LEU A 422 -72.54 5.39 2.55
CA LEU A 422 -71.89 6.70 2.67
C LEU A 422 -70.86 6.72 3.80
N ARG A 423 -71.19 6.07 4.96
CA ARG A 423 -70.27 5.95 6.06
C ARG A 423 -69.05 5.14 5.73
N MET A 424 -69.18 4.06 4.94
CA MET A 424 -68.05 3.26 4.47
C MET A 424 -67.13 4.04 3.52
N PHE A 425 -67.69 4.87 2.63
CA PHE A 425 -66.89 5.72 1.71
C PHE A 425 -66.05 6.77 2.45
N ALA A 426 -66.60 7.34 3.54
CA ALA A 426 -65.94 8.40 4.33
C ALA A 426 -64.92 7.89 5.32
N ARG A 427 -64.93 6.62 5.67
CA ARG A 427 -64.08 6.03 6.72
C ARG A 427 -62.68 5.71 6.23
N LYS A 428 -61.65 6.08 6.99
CA LYS A 428 -60.26 5.74 6.80
C LYS A 428 -60.01 4.36 7.47
N GLU A 429 -60.19 3.26 6.75
CA GLU A 429 -59.82 1.96 7.27
C GLU A 429 -58.45 1.51 6.72
N THR A 430 -57.50 1.43 7.62
CA THR A 430 -56.17 0.86 7.41
C THR A 430 -56.22 -0.64 7.75
N GLY A 431 -56.80 -1.46 6.91
CA GLY A 431 -56.73 -2.91 7.08
C GLY A 431 -55.40 -3.45 6.56
N THR A 432 -54.66 -4.19 7.40
CA THR A 432 -53.44 -4.88 6.97
C THR A 432 -53.79 -5.96 5.95
N ARG A 433 -53.07 -5.99 4.84
CA ARG A 433 -53.15 -7.08 3.83
C ARG A 433 -52.46 -8.31 4.40
N SER A 434 -53.06 -9.47 4.19
CA SER A 434 -52.51 -10.77 4.62
C SER A 434 -52.74 -11.83 3.54
N ALA A 435 -52.12 -12.98 3.67
CA ALA A 435 -52.44 -14.14 2.86
C ALA A 435 -53.83 -14.66 3.25
N VAL A 436 -54.78 -14.53 2.35
CA VAL A 436 -56.18 -14.95 2.56
C VAL A 436 -56.50 -16.13 1.70
N ALA A 437 -57.05 -17.22 2.32
CA ALA A 437 -57.58 -18.33 1.58
C ALA A 437 -58.85 -17.90 0.84
N LEU A 438 -58.85 -17.96 -0.51
CA LEU A 438 -59.90 -17.35 -1.32
C LEU A 438 -61.20 -18.15 -1.39
N ALA A 439 -61.11 -19.49 -1.36
CA ALA A 439 -62.29 -20.36 -1.42
C ALA A 439 -63.27 -20.13 -0.23
N PRO A 440 -62.80 -20.00 1.02
CA PRO A 440 -63.70 -19.71 2.17
C PRO A 440 -64.39 -18.35 2.06
N VAL A 441 -63.73 -17.33 1.47
CA VAL A 441 -64.30 -15.99 1.26
C VAL A 441 -65.47 -16.06 0.25
N ILE A 442 -65.27 -16.81 -0.83
CA ILE A 442 -66.30 -17.01 -1.84
C ILE A 442 -67.47 -17.80 -1.25
N ASP A 443 -67.19 -18.84 -0.45
CA ASP A 443 -68.24 -19.66 0.19
C ASP A 443 -69.05 -18.82 1.20
N ASN A 444 -68.40 -17.95 1.95
CA ASN A 444 -69.10 -17.01 2.83
C ASN A 444 -70.02 -16.06 2.08
N ALA A 445 -69.49 -15.48 0.98
CA ALA A 445 -70.28 -14.55 0.14
C ALA A 445 -71.53 -15.23 -0.47
N ILE A 446 -71.39 -16.48 -0.96
CA ILE A 446 -72.51 -17.24 -1.45
C ILE A 446 -73.55 -17.54 -0.33
N ARG A 447 -73.08 -17.92 0.86
CA ARG A 447 -73.97 -18.16 2.03
C ARG A 447 -74.75 -16.91 2.44
N LEU A 448 -74.12 -15.78 2.41
CA LEU A 448 -74.81 -14.51 2.72
C LEU A 448 -75.97 -14.21 1.77
N LEU A 449 -75.88 -14.64 0.56
CA LEU A 449 -76.93 -14.43 -0.48
C LEU A 449 -77.84 -15.67 -0.71
N GLN A 450 -77.63 -16.75 0.07
CA GLN A 450 -78.33 -18.03 -0.12
C GLN A 450 -79.87 -17.86 -0.16
N TYR A 451 -80.44 -17.05 0.73
CA TYR A 451 -81.88 -16.79 0.75
C TYR A 451 -82.38 -16.19 -0.56
N ARG A 452 -81.62 -15.25 -1.16
CA ARG A 452 -81.97 -14.66 -2.45
C ARG A 452 -81.81 -15.66 -3.57
N ILE A 453 -80.76 -16.46 -3.57
CA ILE A 453 -80.47 -17.51 -4.58
C ILE A 453 -81.60 -18.54 -4.61
N ASP A 454 -82.04 -19.02 -3.45
CA ASP A 454 -83.06 -20.02 -3.33
C ASP A 454 -84.45 -19.44 -3.74
N ASN A 455 -84.76 -18.24 -3.28
CA ASN A 455 -86.04 -17.57 -3.57
C ASN A 455 -86.22 -17.18 -5.02
N GLU A 456 -85.10 -16.81 -5.70
CA GLU A 456 -85.11 -16.43 -7.12
C GLU A 456 -84.82 -17.65 -8.06
N HIS A 457 -84.70 -18.87 -7.49
CA HIS A 457 -84.48 -20.16 -8.17
C HIS A 457 -83.24 -20.12 -9.11
N ILE A 458 -82.09 -19.66 -8.57
CA ILE A 458 -80.86 -19.51 -9.33
C ILE A 458 -79.99 -20.78 -9.14
N GLU A 459 -79.59 -21.37 -10.27
CA GLU A 459 -78.65 -22.48 -10.29
C GLU A 459 -77.23 -21.92 -10.07
N VAL A 460 -76.54 -22.40 -8.97
CA VAL A 460 -75.15 -21.97 -8.73
C VAL A 460 -74.18 -23.07 -9.19
N VAL A 461 -73.34 -22.70 -10.12
CA VAL A 461 -72.25 -23.56 -10.63
C VAL A 461 -70.91 -23.05 -10.05
N ARG A 462 -70.33 -23.84 -9.15
CA ARG A 462 -69.06 -23.48 -8.49
C ARG A 462 -67.92 -24.37 -8.99
N SER A 463 -66.77 -23.75 -9.30
CA SER A 463 -65.53 -24.43 -9.62
C SER A 463 -64.38 -23.83 -8.85
N ALA A 464 -63.56 -24.66 -8.20
CA ALA A 464 -62.37 -24.20 -7.48
C ALA A 464 -61.25 -25.27 -7.61
N PRO A 465 -59.98 -24.86 -7.59
CA PRO A 465 -58.86 -25.80 -7.64
C PRO A 465 -58.83 -26.68 -6.37
N ALA A 466 -58.28 -27.88 -6.49
CA ALA A 466 -58.13 -28.79 -5.37
C ALA A 466 -57.13 -28.30 -4.30
N GLU A 467 -56.13 -27.53 -4.72
CA GLU A 467 -55.13 -26.90 -3.82
C GLU A 467 -55.65 -25.55 -3.30
N PRO A 468 -55.47 -25.26 -2.00
CA PRO A 468 -55.88 -23.97 -1.43
C PRO A 468 -55.13 -22.80 -2.10
N LEU A 469 -55.86 -21.88 -2.73
CA LEU A 469 -55.28 -20.67 -3.35
C LEU A 469 -55.41 -19.49 -2.41
N HIS A 470 -54.26 -18.85 -2.14
CA HIS A 470 -54.17 -17.69 -1.27
C HIS A 470 -53.88 -16.43 -2.07
N GLY A 471 -54.57 -15.34 -1.79
CA GLY A 471 -54.33 -14.04 -2.38
C GLY A 471 -53.92 -12.99 -1.33
N LEU A 472 -53.19 -11.95 -1.73
CA LEU A 472 -52.82 -10.84 -0.89
C LEU A 472 -54.01 -9.87 -0.76
N ALA A 473 -54.82 -10.01 0.32
CA ALA A 473 -56.03 -9.24 0.48
C ALA A 473 -56.35 -8.99 1.97
N ASN A 474 -57.42 -8.22 2.21
CA ASN A 474 -58.10 -8.20 3.49
C ASN A 474 -59.39 -9.06 3.37
N PRO A 475 -59.64 -10.08 4.23
CA PRO A 475 -60.71 -11.04 4.04
C PRO A 475 -62.10 -10.38 4.02
N ILE A 476 -62.36 -9.44 4.91
CA ILE A 476 -63.63 -8.75 5.00
C ILE A 476 -63.92 -7.88 3.78
N ARG A 477 -62.92 -7.17 3.31
CA ARG A 477 -63.08 -6.31 2.13
C ARG A 477 -63.20 -7.12 0.85
N LEU A 478 -62.48 -8.24 0.74
CA LEU A 478 -62.61 -9.14 -0.42
C LEU A 478 -63.98 -9.81 -0.42
N GLU A 479 -64.49 -10.25 0.74
CA GLU A 479 -65.86 -10.77 0.85
C GLU A 479 -66.88 -9.74 0.37
N GLN A 480 -66.72 -8.48 0.75
CA GLN A 480 -67.56 -7.38 0.30
C GLN A 480 -67.53 -7.23 -1.22
N VAL A 481 -66.37 -7.33 -1.88
CA VAL A 481 -66.24 -7.33 -3.33
C VAL A 481 -67.04 -8.45 -3.97
N VAL A 482 -66.82 -9.68 -3.43
CA VAL A 482 -67.51 -10.88 -3.97
C VAL A 482 -69.02 -10.79 -3.78
N VAL A 483 -69.49 -10.39 -2.58
CA VAL A 483 -70.93 -10.20 -2.30
C VAL A 483 -71.55 -9.18 -3.27
N ASN A 484 -70.87 -8.04 -3.52
CA ASN A 484 -71.36 -7.06 -4.43
C ASN A 484 -71.47 -7.57 -5.88
N LEU A 485 -70.46 -8.32 -6.36
CA LEU A 485 -70.50 -8.92 -7.69
C LEU A 485 -71.61 -9.98 -7.84
N LEU A 486 -71.74 -10.85 -6.81
CA LEU A 486 -72.83 -11.85 -6.77
C LEU A 486 -74.22 -11.20 -6.73
N SER A 487 -74.39 -10.15 -5.94
CA SER A 487 -75.65 -9.39 -5.85
C SER A 487 -76.02 -8.76 -7.17
N ASN A 488 -75.04 -8.18 -7.89
CA ASN A 488 -75.24 -7.58 -9.22
C ASN A 488 -75.61 -8.66 -10.24
N ALA A 489 -75.01 -9.86 -10.17
CA ALA A 489 -75.33 -10.97 -11.04
C ALA A 489 -76.76 -11.48 -10.82
N ILE A 490 -77.18 -11.61 -9.55
CA ILE A 490 -78.56 -11.98 -9.17
C ILE A 490 -79.56 -10.95 -9.71
N ASP A 491 -79.32 -9.66 -9.50
CA ASP A 491 -80.18 -8.59 -10.00
C ASP A 491 -80.29 -8.60 -11.53
N ALA A 492 -79.20 -8.91 -12.27
CA ALA A 492 -79.17 -8.97 -13.72
C ALA A 492 -80.00 -10.13 -14.32
N MET A 493 -80.28 -11.15 -13.50
CA MET A 493 -81.03 -12.34 -13.91
C MET A 493 -82.52 -12.29 -13.54
N ARG A 494 -83.02 -11.27 -12.85
CA ARG A 494 -84.40 -11.19 -12.31
C ARG A 494 -85.49 -11.50 -13.36
N ASP A 495 -85.33 -11.06 -14.58
CA ASP A 495 -86.31 -11.22 -15.65
C ASP A 495 -85.89 -12.27 -16.70
N ARG A 496 -85.09 -13.26 -16.30
CA ARG A 496 -84.63 -14.33 -17.20
C ARG A 496 -85.27 -15.68 -16.87
N GLU A 497 -85.55 -16.45 -17.89
CA GLU A 497 -86.07 -17.82 -17.71
C GLU A 497 -84.98 -18.76 -17.20
N ARG A 498 -83.76 -18.63 -17.74
CA ARG A 498 -82.60 -19.38 -17.32
C ARG A 498 -81.70 -18.54 -16.44
N ARG A 499 -81.49 -18.94 -15.19
CA ARG A 499 -80.74 -18.23 -14.17
C ARG A 499 -79.63 -19.07 -13.63
N VAL A 500 -78.43 -18.89 -14.21
CA VAL A 500 -77.23 -19.62 -13.80
C VAL A 500 -76.17 -18.64 -13.36
N LEU A 501 -75.72 -18.79 -12.13
CA LEU A 501 -74.66 -18.03 -11.50
C LEU A 501 -73.41 -18.89 -11.42
N GLY A 502 -72.43 -18.58 -12.22
CA GLY A 502 -71.11 -19.27 -12.23
C GLY A 502 -70.14 -18.58 -11.31
N VAL A 503 -69.45 -19.30 -10.46
CA VAL A 503 -68.35 -18.78 -9.66
C VAL A 503 -67.12 -19.69 -9.78
N THR A 504 -66.09 -19.18 -10.46
CA THR A 504 -64.84 -19.94 -10.69
C THR A 504 -63.69 -19.26 -9.98
N LEU A 505 -62.92 -20.07 -9.27
CA LEU A 505 -61.63 -19.64 -8.70
C LEU A 505 -60.52 -20.37 -9.45
N GLY A 506 -59.53 -19.63 -9.93
CA GLY A 506 -58.39 -20.19 -10.66
C GLY A 506 -57.11 -19.41 -10.41
N ARG A 507 -55.98 -20.03 -10.78
CA ARG A 507 -54.68 -19.34 -10.85
C ARG A 507 -54.33 -19.06 -12.31
N HIS A 508 -53.89 -17.86 -12.59
CA HIS A 508 -53.36 -17.49 -13.87
C HIS A 508 -52.03 -16.75 -13.64
N ASP A 509 -50.91 -17.36 -13.99
CA ASP A 509 -49.55 -16.90 -13.71
C ASP A 509 -49.37 -16.64 -12.20
N ASP A 510 -48.97 -15.42 -11.83
CA ASP A 510 -48.77 -14.97 -10.45
C ASP A 510 -50.02 -14.34 -9.82
N SER A 511 -51.19 -14.57 -10.42
CA SER A 511 -52.44 -13.98 -9.96
C SER A 511 -53.51 -15.04 -9.71
N ALA A 512 -54.29 -14.78 -8.67
CA ALA A 512 -55.53 -15.52 -8.43
C ALA A 512 -56.68 -14.77 -9.12
N VAL A 513 -57.54 -15.50 -9.80
CA VAL A 513 -58.69 -14.96 -10.51
C VAL A 513 -59.99 -15.54 -9.93
N ILE A 514 -60.86 -14.64 -9.45
CA ILE A 514 -62.22 -14.99 -9.03
C ILE A 514 -63.14 -14.52 -10.17
N GLU A 515 -63.76 -15.45 -10.88
CA GLU A 515 -64.72 -15.16 -11.95
C GLU A 515 -66.13 -15.33 -11.41
N VAL A 516 -66.95 -14.29 -11.57
CA VAL A 516 -68.40 -14.31 -11.32
C VAL A 516 -69.14 -14.09 -12.64
N SER A 517 -69.87 -15.11 -13.09
CA SER A 517 -70.59 -15.08 -14.40
C SER A 517 -72.09 -15.23 -14.15
N ASP A 518 -72.90 -14.54 -14.92
CA ASP A 518 -74.32 -14.59 -14.91
C ASP A 518 -74.90 -14.82 -16.34
N THR A 519 -76.13 -15.35 -16.37
CA THR A 519 -76.91 -15.47 -17.62
C THR A 519 -77.98 -14.35 -17.75
N GLY A 520 -77.66 -13.19 -17.21
CA GLY A 520 -78.56 -12.06 -17.12
C GLY A 520 -78.70 -11.21 -18.38
N ALA A 521 -79.10 -9.97 -18.21
CA ALA A 521 -79.35 -9.03 -19.32
C ALA A 521 -78.10 -8.67 -20.11
N GLY A 522 -76.88 -8.81 -19.51
CA GLY A 522 -75.67 -8.33 -20.08
C GLY A 522 -75.56 -6.78 -20.06
N ILE A 523 -74.39 -6.27 -20.41
CA ILE A 523 -74.08 -4.86 -20.35
C ILE A 523 -73.78 -4.35 -21.76
N PRO A 524 -74.43 -3.29 -22.23
CA PRO A 524 -74.12 -2.66 -23.52
C PRO A 524 -72.66 -2.15 -23.57
N PRO A 525 -71.98 -2.24 -24.74
CA PRO A 525 -70.57 -1.84 -24.87
C PRO A 525 -70.27 -0.36 -24.48
N GLU A 526 -71.28 0.53 -24.70
CA GLU A 526 -71.15 1.95 -24.32
C GLU A 526 -71.08 2.17 -22.83
N HIS A 527 -71.58 1.25 -22.01
CA HIS A 527 -71.58 1.36 -20.55
C HIS A 527 -70.35 0.74 -19.86
N ILE A 528 -69.59 -0.11 -20.58
CA ILE A 528 -68.44 -0.83 -19.99
C ILE A 528 -67.36 0.15 -19.53
N LYS A 529 -67.14 1.26 -20.25
CA LYS A 529 -66.13 2.24 -19.85
C LYS A 529 -66.43 3.02 -18.58
N SER A 530 -67.70 3.26 -18.34
CA SER A 530 -68.21 4.03 -17.18
C SER A 530 -68.65 3.14 -16.01
N LEU A 531 -68.51 1.82 -16.14
CA LEU A 531 -69.05 0.86 -15.19
C LEU A 531 -68.49 1.00 -13.77
N PHE A 532 -67.24 1.46 -13.68
CA PHE A 532 -66.54 1.70 -12.42
C PHE A 532 -66.56 3.19 -11.98
N ASP A 533 -67.24 4.05 -12.74
CA ASP A 533 -67.37 5.45 -12.35
C ASP A 533 -68.35 5.53 -11.16
N PRO A 534 -68.04 6.30 -10.12
CA PRO A 534 -68.94 6.50 -8.98
C PRO A 534 -70.31 7.05 -9.47
N PHE A 535 -71.38 6.52 -8.91
CA PHE A 535 -72.78 6.89 -9.22
C PHE A 535 -73.31 6.46 -10.60
N PHE A 536 -72.53 5.70 -11.37
CA PHE A 536 -73.02 5.13 -12.64
C PHE A 536 -73.93 3.93 -12.38
N THR A 537 -75.19 3.98 -12.83
CA THR A 537 -76.16 2.88 -12.71
C THR A 537 -77.13 2.88 -13.93
N THR A 538 -77.50 1.69 -14.36
CA THR A 538 -78.53 1.48 -15.37
C THR A 538 -79.85 1.00 -14.77
N LYS A 539 -79.96 0.87 -13.43
CA LYS A 539 -81.13 0.48 -12.68
C LYS A 539 -82.04 1.69 -12.51
N GLU A 540 -83.35 1.44 -12.31
CA GLU A 540 -84.31 2.53 -12.08
C GLU A 540 -83.96 3.34 -10.83
N ILE A 541 -84.42 4.60 -10.82
CA ILE A 541 -84.15 5.53 -9.70
C ILE A 541 -84.62 4.91 -8.39
N GLY A 542 -83.68 4.66 -7.44
CA GLY A 542 -83.94 4.06 -6.14
C GLY A 542 -83.62 2.54 -6.06
N GLU A 543 -83.21 1.87 -7.13
CA GLU A 543 -82.83 0.43 -7.09
C GLU A 543 -81.33 0.20 -7.01
N GLY A 544 -80.50 1.25 -7.08
CA GLY A 544 -79.06 1.16 -6.87
C GLY A 544 -78.34 2.50 -7.01
N LEU A 545 -77.41 2.80 -6.08
CA LEU A 545 -76.66 4.06 -6.03
C LEU A 545 -75.51 4.16 -7.05
N GLY A 546 -75.20 3.12 -7.81
CA GLY A 546 -74.06 3.12 -8.69
C GLY A 546 -72.71 3.19 -8.00
N LEU A 547 -72.63 2.93 -6.65
CA LEU A 547 -71.40 2.97 -5.88
C LEU A 547 -70.75 1.58 -5.72
N GLY A 548 -71.49 0.49 -5.88
CA GLY A 548 -71.03 -0.86 -5.56
C GLY A 548 -69.77 -1.28 -6.37
N LEU A 549 -69.83 -1.12 -7.72
CA LEU A 549 -68.72 -1.49 -8.58
C LEU A 549 -67.51 -0.56 -8.47
N SER A 550 -67.71 0.73 -8.24
CA SER A 550 -66.63 1.68 -8.01
C SER A 550 -65.89 1.43 -6.71
N ILE A 551 -66.62 1.06 -5.61
CA ILE A 551 -66.00 0.65 -4.34
C ILE A 551 -65.27 -0.66 -4.51
N SER A 552 -65.86 -1.67 -5.20
CA SER A 552 -65.21 -2.95 -5.45
C SER A 552 -63.92 -2.79 -6.24
N TYR A 553 -63.93 -1.96 -7.26
CA TYR A 553 -62.75 -1.63 -8.05
C TYR A 553 -61.66 -0.95 -7.18
N GLY A 554 -62.02 0.03 -6.37
CA GLY A 554 -61.12 0.69 -5.41
C GLY A 554 -60.45 -0.28 -4.42
N ILE A 555 -61.23 -1.23 -3.87
CA ILE A 555 -60.77 -2.26 -2.97
C ILE A 555 -59.74 -3.19 -3.64
N VAL A 556 -60.07 -3.66 -4.86
CA VAL A 556 -59.19 -4.58 -5.56
C VAL A 556 -57.88 -3.89 -6.02
N ARG A 557 -57.98 -2.61 -6.44
CA ARG A 557 -56.79 -1.79 -6.75
C ARG A 557 -55.91 -1.58 -5.52
N GLU A 558 -56.46 -1.42 -4.33
CA GLU A 558 -55.71 -1.35 -3.10
C GLU A 558 -54.97 -2.68 -2.81
N PHE A 559 -55.49 -3.82 -3.23
CA PHE A 559 -54.82 -5.10 -3.14
C PHE A 559 -53.70 -5.30 -4.18
N GLY A 560 -53.54 -4.36 -5.11
CA GLY A 560 -52.59 -4.45 -6.22
C GLY A 560 -53.15 -5.26 -7.39
N GLY A 561 -54.47 -5.46 -7.41
CA GLY A 561 -55.20 -6.21 -8.41
C GLY A 561 -55.98 -5.35 -9.41
N ASP A 562 -56.85 -6.00 -10.18
CA ASP A 562 -57.74 -5.34 -11.15
C ASP A 562 -59.09 -6.06 -11.25
N ILE A 563 -60.13 -5.40 -11.76
CA ILE A 563 -61.42 -6.02 -12.11
C ILE A 563 -61.63 -5.86 -13.60
N LEU A 564 -61.72 -7.02 -14.28
CA LEU A 564 -62.00 -7.06 -15.71
C LEU A 564 -63.47 -7.48 -15.93
N VAL A 565 -64.09 -7.01 -16.99
CA VAL A 565 -65.46 -7.36 -17.35
C VAL A 565 -65.53 -7.79 -18.79
N ASP A 566 -66.24 -8.87 -19.05
CA ASP A 566 -66.64 -9.37 -20.35
C ASP A 566 -68.16 -9.57 -20.34
N SER A 567 -68.88 -8.89 -21.27
CA SER A 567 -70.33 -8.90 -21.25
C SER A 567 -70.86 -8.73 -22.67
N THR A 568 -71.96 -9.47 -22.92
CA THR A 568 -72.69 -9.40 -24.20
C THR A 568 -74.16 -9.20 -23.89
N PRO A 569 -74.79 -8.16 -24.46
CA PRO A 569 -76.20 -7.91 -24.26
C PRO A 569 -77.07 -9.15 -24.60
N GLY A 570 -77.93 -9.51 -23.65
CA GLY A 570 -78.82 -10.67 -23.79
C GLY A 570 -78.22 -12.05 -23.46
N ARG A 571 -76.88 -12.15 -23.23
CA ARG A 571 -76.21 -13.38 -22.93
C ARG A 571 -75.64 -13.47 -21.49
N GLY A 572 -75.52 -12.30 -20.79
CA GLY A 572 -74.98 -12.22 -19.46
C GLY A 572 -73.64 -11.51 -19.37
N SER A 573 -73.06 -11.49 -18.20
CA SER A 573 -71.77 -10.82 -17.88
C SER A 573 -70.84 -11.75 -17.11
N THR A 574 -69.54 -11.51 -17.23
CA THR A 574 -68.50 -12.18 -16.45
C THR A 574 -67.55 -11.11 -15.89
N PHE A 575 -67.49 -11.04 -14.57
CA PHE A 575 -66.56 -10.19 -13.85
C PHE A 575 -65.39 -11.02 -13.35
N LYS A 576 -64.16 -10.58 -13.60
CA LYS A 576 -62.91 -11.27 -13.17
C LYS A 576 -62.17 -10.36 -12.18
N VAL A 577 -62.12 -10.77 -10.94
CA VAL A 577 -61.32 -10.11 -9.91
C VAL A 577 -59.93 -10.77 -9.91
N VAL A 578 -58.93 -10.00 -10.30
CA VAL A 578 -57.53 -10.44 -10.37
C VAL A 578 -56.77 -9.88 -9.18
N ILE A 579 -56.16 -10.74 -8.35
CA ILE A 579 -55.35 -10.34 -7.20
C ILE A 579 -54.05 -11.11 -7.15
N PRO A 580 -52.94 -10.51 -6.64
CA PRO A 580 -51.65 -11.21 -6.53
C PRO A 580 -51.77 -12.46 -5.66
N VAL A 581 -51.19 -13.60 -6.12
CA VAL A 581 -51.06 -14.83 -5.33
C VAL A 581 -50.01 -14.67 -4.25
N MET A 582 -50.24 -15.25 -3.09
CA MET A 582 -49.28 -15.36 -2.03
C MET A 582 -49.04 -16.84 -1.70
N ASP A 583 -47.88 -17.40 -2.09
CA ASP A 583 -47.48 -18.75 -1.73
C ASP A 583 -47.15 -18.81 -0.24
N VAL A 584 -47.95 -19.52 0.55
CA VAL A 584 -47.81 -19.62 2.01
C VAL A 584 -46.50 -20.29 2.44
N ALA A 585 -45.75 -20.93 1.52
CA ALA A 585 -44.46 -21.57 1.77
C ALA A 585 -43.30 -20.61 2.12
N LEU A 586 -43.47 -19.28 1.94
CA LEU A 586 -42.46 -18.27 2.21
C LEU A 586 -42.69 -17.43 3.45
N ALA A 587 -43.71 -17.68 4.22
CA ALA A 587 -44.03 -16.97 5.46
C ALA A 587 -43.58 -17.78 6.70
N SER A 588 -42.26 -18.07 6.81
CA SER A 588 -41.67 -18.42 8.11
C SER A 588 -41.57 -17.16 8.98
N PRO A 589 -41.88 -17.22 10.27
CA PRO A 589 -41.81 -16.05 11.13
C PRO A 589 -40.35 -15.61 11.28
N HIS A 590 -40.09 -14.33 11.00
CA HIS A 590 -38.80 -13.71 11.28
C HIS A 590 -38.49 -13.85 12.77
N GLN A 591 -37.41 -14.58 13.05
CA GLN A 591 -36.70 -14.58 14.31
C GLN A 591 -36.38 -13.11 14.71
N GLU A 592 -36.83 -12.76 15.90
CA GLU A 592 -36.21 -11.70 16.68
C GLU A 592 -34.75 -12.02 16.89
N LEU A 593 -33.88 -11.22 16.31
CA LEU A 593 -32.47 -11.15 16.70
C LEU A 593 -32.28 -9.87 17.52
N HIS A 594 -32.30 -10.07 18.83
CA HIS A 594 -31.61 -9.22 19.78
C HIS A 594 -30.10 -9.38 19.57
N ALA A 595 -29.36 -8.27 19.32
CA ALA A 595 -28.06 -7.94 19.87
C ALA A 595 -27.76 -6.45 19.66
#